data_2a3af26be576395670f40c9dcbf78778
#
_entry.id   2a3af26be576395670f40c9dcbf78778
#
_cell.length_a   1.000
_cell.length_b   1.000
_cell.length_c   1.000
_cell.angle_alpha   90.00
_cell.angle_beta   90.00
_cell.angle_gamma   90.00
#
_symmetry.space_group_name_H-M   'P 1'
#
loop_
_entity.id
_entity.type
_entity.pdbx_description
1 polymer ?
#
loop_
_entity_poly.entity_id
_entity_poly.type
_entity_poly.pdbx_seq_one_letter_code
_entity_poly.pdbx_strand_id
1 'polypeptide(L)'
;MKNNKFTRSLIAAGLALSSFGALADNDRYIIQVDNNAKGIVKALAKQSGAQIHVDADGFIAATFSGKSLDDVKGLLNNPHVKLVEADQKRVPLALFNDDAGDPTQTQLTPYAVYQSQADQVVFDSNAGMKVCVIDSGLDSSNADFNWSAITGDNDPGTGNWFENGGPHGTHVAGTIGAADNGFGVVGMAPGVDMHIIKVFNAAGWGYSSDLAQAAQLCSQAGANIINMSLGGGGANSTEENAFKNFVAAGGLVVAAAGNDGNSVRSYPAGYSSVMMIGANDADNNIADFSQYPSCSSGRGKRVTTDETICVEVTAGGVDTLSTYPAGGASLSAMSADGVGFASSAMENTGTASAATYFLGLGDAVDTGAAGKVCVIDRGSVSFYDKVNNCELSGGVGAVIVNNEPGMLYGTLGDTNNTSIPAVGAAFEDRSALVAASTIDISIGASDYGYMSGTSMATPAVAGVAALVWSNHPTCTGEEIRDALKATAMDAGATGKDDFFGYGIVQAADMNDYLTQNGCAGGNGGGDNGGGDTGGTGDLTLTATGYKVKGTQRVDLSWADATSSNVDVYRDGNVIATTANDGAYTDALNVKGGGSYSYQVCETGTTTCSASVSVVF
;
A
#
# COMPACT_ATOMS: atom_id res chain seq x y z
N MET A 1 -68.60 6.14 -11.61
CA MET A 1 -67.61 5.18 -11.13
C MET A 1 -66.22 5.73 -11.46
N LYS A 2 -65.47 6.10 -10.46
CA LYS A 2 -64.29 6.95 -10.59
C LYS A 2 -63.03 6.12 -10.83
N ASN A 3 -62.33 6.43 -11.93
CA ASN A 3 -60.98 5.94 -12.21
C ASN A 3 -59.94 6.75 -11.41
N ASN A 4 -59.21 6.11 -10.53
CA ASN A 4 -58.02 6.69 -9.88
C ASN A 4 -56.77 6.36 -10.69
N LYS A 5 -56.17 7.40 -11.28
CA LYS A 5 -54.83 7.36 -11.86
C LYS A 5 -53.84 7.70 -10.75
N PHE A 6 -52.93 6.78 -10.45
CA PHE A 6 -51.75 7.06 -9.61
C PHE A 6 -50.71 7.81 -10.45
N THR A 7 -50.47 9.05 -10.05
CA THR A 7 -49.42 9.90 -10.58
C THR A 7 -48.13 9.58 -9.80
N ARG A 8 -47.11 9.07 -10.46
CA ARG A 8 -45.75 8.97 -9.89
C ARG A 8 -45.04 10.29 -10.10
N SER A 9 -44.73 11.00 -9.00
CA SER A 9 -43.90 12.18 -9.01
C SER A 9 -42.42 11.79 -9.24
N LEU A 10 -41.85 12.30 -10.31
CA LEU A 10 -40.41 12.33 -10.53
C LEU A 10 -39.82 13.49 -9.68
N ILE A 11 -38.93 13.15 -8.76
CA ILE A 11 -38.06 14.13 -8.13
C ILE A 11 -36.84 14.27 -9.05
N ALA A 12 -36.77 15.39 -9.76
CA ALA A 12 -35.58 15.79 -10.50
C ALA A 12 -34.62 16.47 -9.53
N ALA A 13 -33.53 15.78 -9.17
CA ALA A 13 -32.37 16.42 -8.56
C ALA A 13 -31.50 16.98 -9.69
N GLY A 14 -31.47 18.30 -9.81
CA GLY A 14 -30.62 18.99 -10.75
C GLY A 14 -29.15 18.95 -10.27
N LEU A 15 -28.32 18.20 -10.95
CA LEU A 15 -26.88 18.33 -10.92
C LEU A 15 -26.46 19.23 -12.08
N ALA A 16 -25.80 20.34 -11.74
CA ALA A 16 -25.20 21.23 -12.71
C ALA A 16 -24.04 20.51 -13.42
N LEU A 17 -24.24 20.16 -14.68
CA LEU A 17 -23.18 19.69 -15.57
C LEU A 17 -22.38 20.89 -16.05
N SER A 18 -21.16 21.04 -15.56
CA SER A 18 -20.11 21.78 -16.26
C SER A 18 -19.69 20.96 -17.48
N SER A 19 -19.94 21.52 -18.65
CA SER A 19 -19.60 20.94 -19.94
C SER A 19 -18.08 20.91 -20.13
N PHE A 20 -17.48 19.74 -19.98
CA PHE A 20 -16.22 19.42 -20.65
C PHE A 20 -16.56 18.55 -21.85
N GLY A 21 -16.49 19.16 -23.02
CA GLY A 21 -16.61 18.47 -24.28
C GLY A 21 -15.32 17.73 -24.61
N ALA A 22 -15.36 16.42 -24.44
CA ALA A 22 -14.52 15.50 -25.19
C ALA A 22 -15.46 14.40 -25.65
N LEU A 23 -15.76 14.36 -26.93
CA LEU A 23 -16.41 13.25 -27.60
C LEU A 23 -15.42 12.07 -27.60
N ALA A 24 -15.39 11.31 -26.52
CA ALA A 24 -14.84 9.96 -26.58
C ALA A 24 -15.86 9.10 -27.31
N ASP A 25 -15.43 8.52 -28.43
CA ASP A 25 -16.15 7.54 -29.23
C ASP A 25 -16.37 6.29 -28.36
N ASN A 26 -17.46 6.28 -27.58
CA ASN A 26 -17.81 5.19 -26.69
C ASN A 26 -18.78 4.29 -27.45
N ASP A 27 -18.24 3.49 -28.38
CA ASP A 27 -18.98 2.49 -29.17
C ASP A 27 -19.00 1.10 -28.52
N ARG A 28 -18.58 1.01 -27.25
CA ARG A 28 -18.63 -0.20 -26.44
C ARG A 28 -19.78 -0.14 -25.45
N TYR A 29 -20.58 -1.24 -25.40
CA TYR A 29 -21.80 -1.33 -24.61
C TYR A 29 -21.86 -2.62 -23.82
N ILE A 30 -22.45 -2.54 -22.62
CA ILE A 30 -22.88 -3.68 -21.81
C ILE A 30 -24.33 -4.03 -22.18
N ILE A 31 -24.56 -5.31 -22.43
CA ILE A 31 -25.89 -5.85 -22.76
C ILE A 31 -26.22 -6.91 -21.71
N GLN A 32 -27.14 -6.58 -20.78
CA GLN A 32 -27.64 -7.53 -19.78
C GLN A 32 -28.66 -8.47 -20.41
N VAL A 33 -28.48 -9.77 -20.18
CA VAL A 33 -29.24 -10.82 -20.85
C VAL A 33 -29.66 -11.93 -19.89
N ASP A 34 -30.71 -12.67 -20.27
CA ASP A 34 -31.00 -13.94 -19.60
C ASP A 34 -29.96 -15.00 -20.01
N ASN A 35 -29.36 -15.69 -19.07
CA ASN A 35 -28.28 -16.66 -19.32
C ASN A 35 -28.67 -17.75 -20.33
N ASN A 36 -29.91 -18.24 -20.24
CA ASN A 36 -30.43 -19.28 -21.13
C ASN A 36 -30.58 -18.81 -22.59
N ALA A 37 -30.64 -17.50 -22.82
CA ALA A 37 -30.80 -16.89 -24.15
C ALA A 37 -29.55 -16.12 -24.60
N LYS A 38 -28.47 -16.09 -23.81
CA LYS A 38 -27.24 -15.34 -24.10
C LYS A 38 -26.65 -15.68 -25.47
N GLY A 39 -26.69 -16.94 -25.87
CA GLY A 39 -26.24 -17.37 -27.21
C GLY A 39 -26.98 -16.70 -28.36
N ILE A 40 -28.29 -16.49 -28.21
CA ILE A 40 -29.15 -15.82 -29.21
C ILE A 40 -28.75 -14.34 -29.29
N VAL A 41 -28.60 -13.68 -28.15
CA VAL A 41 -28.25 -12.26 -28.09
C VAL A 41 -26.84 -12.02 -28.64
N LYS A 42 -25.86 -12.90 -28.35
CA LYS A 42 -24.53 -12.86 -28.95
C LYS A 42 -24.57 -12.97 -30.48
N ALA A 43 -25.41 -13.86 -31.02
CA ALA A 43 -25.56 -14.00 -32.47
C ALA A 43 -26.13 -12.73 -33.09
N LEU A 44 -27.15 -12.13 -32.48
CA LEU A 44 -27.76 -10.86 -32.91
C LEU A 44 -26.75 -9.69 -32.82
N ALA A 45 -26.01 -9.59 -31.76
CA ALA A 45 -24.96 -8.58 -31.62
C ALA A 45 -23.90 -8.70 -32.73
N LYS A 46 -23.40 -9.92 -33.00
CA LYS A 46 -22.46 -10.18 -34.10
C LYS A 46 -23.06 -9.87 -35.46
N GLN A 47 -24.32 -10.19 -35.71
CA GLN A 47 -25.02 -9.79 -36.92
C GLN A 47 -25.10 -8.27 -37.11
N SER A 48 -25.14 -7.54 -36.00
CA SER A 48 -25.10 -6.08 -35.97
C SER A 48 -23.68 -5.50 -36.07
N GLY A 49 -22.67 -6.34 -36.29
CA GLY A 49 -21.26 -5.94 -36.41
C GLY A 49 -20.53 -5.82 -35.09
N ALA A 50 -21.05 -6.41 -34.02
CA ALA A 50 -20.37 -6.35 -32.71
C ALA A 50 -19.16 -7.26 -32.61
N GLN A 51 -18.09 -6.74 -31.99
CA GLN A 51 -16.99 -7.50 -31.45
C GLN A 51 -17.22 -7.70 -29.95
N ILE A 52 -17.35 -8.97 -29.52
CA ILE A 52 -17.61 -9.29 -28.10
C ILE A 52 -16.27 -9.38 -27.37
N HIS A 53 -16.15 -8.65 -26.25
CA HIS A 53 -14.96 -8.60 -25.39
C HIS A 53 -15.17 -9.36 -24.08
N VAL A 54 -16.38 -9.27 -23.49
CA VAL A 54 -16.73 -9.94 -22.25
C VAL A 54 -17.96 -10.83 -22.49
N ASP A 55 -17.92 -12.04 -21.96
CA ASP A 55 -19.01 -13.02 -21.99
C ASP A 55 -19.16 -13.62 -20.59
N ALA A 56 -19.83 -12.88 -19.71
CA ALA A 56 -19.98 -13.21 -18.30
C ALA A 56 -21.42 -13.61 -17.96
N ASP A 57 -21.62 -14.09 -16.74
CA ASP A 57 -22.94 -14.49 -16.27
C ASP A 57 -23.90 -13.29 -16.23
N GLY A 58 -25.02 -13.39 -16.92
CA GLY A 58 -26.03 -12.34 -17.00
C GLY A 58 -25.76 -11.17 -17.95
N PHE A 59 -24.57 -11.07 -18.59
CA PHE A 59 -24.28 -9.99 -19.54
C PHE A 59 -23.19 -10.34 -20.57
N ILE A 60 -23.12 -9.53 -21.61
CA ILE A 60 -22.00 -9.45 -22.55
C ILE A 60 -21.57 -7.99 -22.68
N ALA A 61 -20.28 -7.72 -22.93
CA ALA A 61 -19.81 -6.42 -23.36
C ALA A 61 -19.24 -6.51 -24.78
N ALA A 62 -19.60 -5.56 -25.62
CA ALA A 62 -19.25 -5.58 -27.04
C ALA A 62 -19.08 -4.17 -27.62
N THR A 63 -18.10 -4.03 -28.54
CA THR A 63 -17.91 -2.84 -29.36
C THR A 63 -18.75 -2.95 -30.64
N PHE A 64 -19.46 -1.88 -30.95
CA PHE A 64 -20.23 -1.71 -32.19
C PHE A 64 -19.67 -0.53 -32.96
N SER A 65 -18.62 -0.72 -33.69
CA SER A 65 -17.83 0.35 -34.34
C SER A 65 -18.71 1.34 -35.08
N GLY A 66 -18.60 2.63 -34.69
CA GLY A 66 -19.33 3.73 -35.29
C GLY A 66 -20.83 3.78 -35.00
N LYS A 67 -21.32 3.05 -33.97
CA LYS A 67 -22.74 3.08 -33.57
C LYS A 67 -22.92 3.77 -32.22
N SER A 68 -23.90 4.66 -32.16
CA SER A 68 -24.33 5.28 -30.90
C SER A 68 -25.12 4.32 -30.03
N LEU A 69 -25.29 4.68 -28.73
CA LEU A 69 -26.16 3.92 -27.81
C LEU A 69 -27.59 3.76 -28.36
N ASP A 70 -28.13 4.77 -29.04
CA ASP A 70 -29.47 4.72 -29.60
C ASP A 70 -29.59 3.73 -30.77
N ASP A 71 -28.53 3.55 -31.56
CA ASP A 71 -28.45 2.56 -32.61
C ASP A 71 -28.41 1.13 -32.04
N VAL A 72 -27.79 0.93 -30.91
CA VAL A 72 -27.62 -0.37 -30.23
C VAL A 72 -28.84 -0.69 -29.35
N LYS A 73 -29.55 0.30 -28.82
CA LYS A 73 -30.78 0.12 -28.04
C LYS A 73 -31.87 -0.67 -28.77
N GLY A 74 -31.80 -0.79 -30.10
CA GLY A 74 -32.65 -1.69 -30.86
C GLY A 74 -32.61 -3.15 -30.39
N LEU A 75 -31.51 -3.58 -29.76
CA LEU A 75 -31.39 -4.88 -29.11
C LEU A 75 -32.40 -5.07 -27.96
N LEU A 76 -32.87 -4.00 -27.32
CA LEU A 76 -33.89 -4.04 -26.26
C LEU A 76 -35.26 -4.55 -26.76
N ASN A 77 -35.48 -4.59 -28.08
CA ASN A 77 -36.69 -5.24 -28.66
C ASN A 77 -36.65 -6.77 -28.52
N ASN A 78 -35.49 -7.35 -28.18
CA ASN A 78 -35.39 -8.77 -27.88
C ASN A 78 -35.82 -9.01 -26.42
N PRO A 79 -36.81 -9.90 -26.16
CA PRO A 79 -37.36 -10.13 -24.83
C PRO A 79 -36.32 -10.66 -23.80
N HIS A 80 -35.19 -11.15 -24.27
CA HIS A 80 -34.08 -11.67 -23.42
C HIS A 80 -33.02 -10.61 -23.08
N VAL A 81 -33.12 -9.41 -23.65
CA VAL A 81 -32.25 -8.29 -23.32
C VAL A 81 -32.93 -7.42 -22.26
N LYS A 82 -32.29 -7.28 -21.10
CA LYS A 82 -32.84 -6.54 -19.96
C LYS A 82 -32.44 -5.07 -19.98
N LEU A 83 -31.21 -4.81 -20.38
CA LEU A 83 -30.61 -3.48 -20.38
C LEU A 83 -29.52 -3.40 -21.44
N VAL A 84 -29.38 -2.23 -22.07
CA VAL A 84 -28.20 -1.85 -22.86
C VAL A 84 -27.72 -0.51 -22.35
N GLU A 85 -26.46 -0.45 -21.91
CA GLU A 85 -25.82 0.74 -21.37
C GLU A 85 -24.41 0.89 -21.92
N ALA A 86 -23.87 2.11 -21.87
CA ALA A 86 -22.49 2.35 -22.27
C ALA A 86 -21.53 1.62 -21.31
N ASP A 87 -20.55 0.90 -21.86
CA ASP A 87 -19.45 0.33 -21.09
C ASP A 87 -18.45 1.44 -20.79
N GLN A 88 -18.55 1.98 -19.59
CA GLN A 88 -17.75 3.11 -19.17
C GLN A 88 -16.28 2.66 -19.01
N LYS A 89 -15.39 3.37 -19.66
CA LYS A 89 -13.96 3.23 -19.37
C LYS A 89 -13.74 3.52 -17.89
N ARG A 90 -13.17 2.58 -17.19
CA ARG A 90 -12.56 2.76 -15.88
C ARG A 90 -11.07 2.93 -16.16
N VAL A 91 -10.56 4.09 -15.91
CA VAL A 91 -9.12 4.30 -15.80
C VAL A 91 -8.77 4.06 -14.35
N PRO A 92 -7.58 3.54 -14.01
CA PRO A 92 -7.03 3.78 -12.70
C PRO A 92 -7.21 5.27 -12.46
N LEU A 93 -7.83 5.64 -11.36
CA LEU A 93 -7.84 7.04 -10.96
C LEU A 93 -6.36 7.38 -10.88
N ALA A 94 -5.93 8.36 -11.65
CA ALA A 94 -4.56 8.86 -11.62
C ALA A 94 -4.36 9.56 -10.27
N LEU A 95 -4.31 8.76 -9.21
CA LEU A 95 -4.16 9.18 -7.83
C LEU A 95 -2.69 9.50 -7.51
N PHE A 96 -1.78 9.29 -8.47
CA PHE A 96 -0.34 9.29 -8.21
C PHE A 96 0.40 10.42 -8.93
N ASN A 97 -0.29 11.46 -9.39
CA ASN A 97 0.36 12.64 -9.95
C ASN A 97 0.76 13.68 -8.90
N ASP A 98 0.42 13.48 -7.62
CA ASP A 98 0.74 14.44 -6.57
C ASP A 98 2.19 14.33 -6.09
N ASP A 99 2.93 13.32 -6.53
CA ASP A 99 4.38 13.23 -6.42
C ASP A 99 5.11 13.78 -7.66
N ALA A 100 4.35 14.26 -8.67
CA ALA A 100 4.89 14.91 -9.85
C ALA A 100 5.12 16.40 -9.58
N GLY A 101 6.29 16.91 -9.97
CA GLY A 101 6.61 18.33 -9.85
C GLY A 101 7.93 18.58 -9.13
N ASP A 102 8.12 19.83 -8.70
CA ASP A 102 9.31 20.25 -7.97
C ASP A 102 8.99 20.43 -6.47
N PRO A 103 9.46 19.53 -5.60
CA PRO A 103 9.19 19.61 -4.16
C PRO A 103 9.78 20.88 -3.51
N THR A 104 10.73 21.55 -4.15
CA THR A 104 11.25 22.82 -3.66
C THR A 104 10.30 23.99 -3.89
N GLN A 105 9.28 23.84 -4.73
CA GLN A 105 8.29 24.85 -5.07
C GLN A 105 6.91 24.58 -4.46
N THR A 106 6.54 23.31 -4.34
CA THR A 106 5.25 22.87 -3.80
C THR A 106 5.45 21.60 -2.98
N GLN A 107 4.63 21.40 -1.97
CA GLN A 107 4.62 20.13 -1.24
C GLN A 107 4.04 19.02 -2.13
N LEU A 108 4.75 17.89 -2.19
CA LEU A 108 4.32 16.70 -2.90
C LEU A 108 3.90 15.61 -1.91
N THR A 109 2.89 14.84 -2.29
CA THR A 109 2.45 13.68 -1.52
C THR A 109 2.91 12.41 -2.22
N PRO A 110 3.93 11.70 -1.70
CA PRO A 110 4.41 10.46 -2.30
C PRO A 110 3.30 9.41 -2.44
N TYR A 111 3.31 8.63 -3.53
CA TYR A 111 2.24 7.66 -3.81
C TYR A 111 1.98 6.69 -2.64
N ALA A 112 3.02 6.29 -1.92
CA ALA A 112 2.90 5.37 -0.80
C ALA A 112 1.99 5.91 0.33
N VAL A 113 1.84 7.24 0.46
CA VAL A 113 0.92 7.89 1.42
C VAL A 113 -0.53 7.64 1.01
N TYR A 114 -0.87 7.83 -0.26
CA TYR A 114 -2.21 7.54 -0.79
C TYR A 114 -2.51 6.04 -0.80
N GLN A 115 -1.56 5.24 -1.27
CA GLN A 115 -1.70 3.79 -1.37
C GLN A 115 -2.02 3.17 0.00
N SER A 116 -1.42 3.70 1.05
CA SER A 116 -1.65 3.26 2.43
C SER A 116 -2.81 3.98 3.13
N GLN A 117 -3.57 4.88 2.45
CA GLN A 117 -4.63 5.71 3.02
C GLN A 117 -4.15 6.61 4.19
N ALA A 118 -2.85 6.90 4.28
CA ALA A 118 -2.32 7.71 5.38
C ALA A 118 -2.79 9.17 5.31
N ASP A 119 -3.09 9.68 4.11
CA ASP A 119 -3.69 11.00 3.84
C ASP A 119 -5.12 11.16 4.40
N GLN A 120 -5.79 10.06 4.77
CA GLN A 120 -7.17 10.05 5.26
C GLN A 120 -7.26 10.03 6.78
N VAL A 121 -6.13 9.92 7.49
CA VAL A 121 -6.07 9.87 8.96
C VAL A 121 -5.25 11.05 9.46
N VAL A 122 -5.72 11.72 10.50
CA VAL A 122 -5.02 12.84 11.12
C VAL A 122 -4.11 12.33 12.24
N PHE A 123 -2.82 12.70 12.22
CA PHE A 123 -1.90 12.37 13.30
C PHE A 123 -2.21 13.19 14.57
N ASP A 124 -2.44 12.53 15.70
CA ASP A 124 -2.58 13.22 16.99
C ASP A 124 -1.21 13.43 17.65
N SER A 125 -0.65 14.62 17.47
CA SER A 125 0.64 15.00 18.06
C SER A 125 0.66 15.03 19.60
N ASN A 126 -0.51 15.02 20.26
CA ASN A 126 -0.59 15.00 21.72
C ASN A 126 -0.50 13.59 22.32
N ALA A 127 -0.62 12.56 21.50
CA ALA A 127 -0.56 11.17 21.95
C ALA A 127 0.86 10.74 22.38
N GLY A 128 1.89 11.53 22.04
CA GLY A 128 3.28 11.24 22.42
C GLY A 128 3.89 10.05 21.69
N MET A 129 3.35 9.67 20.52
CA MET A 129 3.92 8.59 19.70
C MET A 129 5.30 8.96 19.20
N LYS A 130 6.25 8.03 19.34
CA LYS A 130 7.65 8.21 18.93
C LYS A 130 8.15 7.01 18.12
N VAL A 131 8.76 7.27 16.97
CA VAL A 131 9.43 6.25 16.15
C VAL A 131 10.93 6.33 16.33
N CYS A 132 11.56 5.23 16.70
CA CYS A 132 13.01 5.09 16.72
C CYS A 132 13.47 4.55 15.36
N VAL A 133 14.33 5.30 14.67
CA VAL A 133 14.89 4.94 13.37
C VAL A 133 16.34 4.50 13.57
N ILE A 134 16.60 3.20 13.40
CA ILE A 134 17.94 2.62 13.47
C ILE A 134 18.45 2.49 12.04
N ASP A 135 19.36 3.41 11.62
CA ASP A 135 19.81 3.55 10.23
C ASP A 135 21.17 4.27 10.11
N SER A 136 21.43 4.92 8.98
CA SER A 136 22.65 5.69 8.69
C SER A 136 22.68 7.13 9.26
N GLY A 137 21.71 7.49 10.10
CA GLY A 137 21.54 8.83 10.64
C GLY A 137 20.53 9.67 9.85
N LEU A 138 20.28 10.89 10.32
CA LEU A 138 19.38 11.87 9.68
C LEU A 138 20.14 13.17 9.45
N ASP A 139 20.28 13.60 8.20
CA ASP A 139 21.03 14.82 7.87
C ASP A 139 20.28 16.09 8.30
N SER A 140 20.88 16.83 9.22
CA SER A 140 20.30 18.06 9.76
C SER A 140 20.23 19.23 8.76
N SER A 141 20.79 19.08 7.57
CA SER A 141 20.69 20.09 6.51
C SER A 141 19.36 20.07 5.78
N ASN A 142 18.58 18.95 5.85
CA ASN A 142 17.24 18.91 5.28
C ASN A 142 16.25 19.64 6.18
N ALA A 143 15.50 20.61 5.60
CA ALA A 143 14.61 21.49 6.35
C ALA A 143 13.17 20.92 6.50
N ASP A 144 12.86 19.78 5.89
CA ASP A 144 11.49 19.23 5.79
C ASP A 144 11.11 18.36 7.00
N PHE A 145 11.63 18.72 8.19
CA PHE A 145 11.38 18.03 9.44
C PHE A 145 11.01 18.98 10.57
N ASN A 146 10.19 18.50 11.49
CA ASN A 146 10.02 19.16 12.79
C ASN A 146 11.21 18.84 13.70
N TRP A 147 12.32 19.55 13.51
CA TRP A 147 13.57 19.33 14.25
C TRP A 147 13.42 19.46 15.77
N SER A 148 12.40 20.15 16.27
CA SER A 148 12.13 20.26 17.70
C SER A 148 11.60 18.96 18.32
N ALA A 149 11.07 18.05 17.50
CA ALA A 149 10.53 16.75 17.87
C ALA A 149 11.50 15.58 17.62
N ILE A 150 12.73 15.88 17.15
CA ILE A 150 13.73 14.87 16.79
C ILE A 150 14.88 14.89 17.77
N THR A 151 15.19 13.72 18.29
CA THR A 151 16.35 13.43 19.15
C THR A 151 17.16 12.28 18.58
N GLY A 152 18.29 11.95 19.17
CA GLY A 152 19.02 10.76 18.73
C GLY A 152 20.25 10.48 19.58
N ASP A 153 20.79 9.29 19.38
CA ASP A 153 22.01 8.79 20.01
C ASP A 153 22.99 8.26 18.97
N ASN A 154 24.25 8.23 19.33
CA ASN A 154 25.32 7.74 18.48
C ASN A 154 25.73 6.34 18.92
N ASP A 155 25.98 5.46 17.95
CA ASP A 155 26.74 4.26 18.18
C ASP A 155 28.25 4.59 18.15
N PRO A 156 29.09 3.98 19.04
CA PRO A 156 30.52 4.25 19.06
C PRO A 156 31.20 3.97 17.71
N GLY A 157 31.80 4.99 17.11
CA GLY A 157 32.55 4.89 15.86
C GLY A 157 31.76 5.20 14.58
N THR A 158 30.50 5.57 14.68
CA THR A 158 29.67 5.90 13.51
C THR A 158 29.52 7.41 13.25
N GLY A 159 29.95 8.27 14.17
CA GLY A 159 29.74 9.72 14.10
C GLY A 159 28.41 10.17 14.72
N ASN A 160 28.09 11.45 14.57
CA ASN A 160 26.86 11.98 15.14
C ASN A 160 25.63 11.54 14.34
N TRP A 161 24.53 11.27 15.03
CA TRP A 161 23.27 10.81 14.42
C TRP A 161 22.66 11.85 13.45
N PHE A 162 22.94 13.13 13.63
CA PHE A 162 22.46 14.25 12.81
C PHE A 162 23.40 14.65 11.67
N GLU A 163 24.47 13.90 11.45
CA GLU A 163 25.41 14.09 10.33
C GLU A 163 25.11 13.13 9.20
N ASN A 164 25.39 13.59 7.96
CA ASN A 164 25.23 12.78 6.76
C ASN A 164 26.03 11.47 6.86
N GLY A 165 25.29 10.37 6.87
CA GLY A 165 25.83 8.99 6.81
C GLY A 165 25.49 8.29 5.49
N GLY A 166 25.16 9.06 4.47
CA GLY A 166 24.52 8.62 3.25
C GLY A 166 23.01 8.96 3.23
N PRO A 167 22.35 8.92 2.10
CA PRO A 167 20.97 9.39 1.95
C PRO A 167 19.93 8.48 2.60
N HIS A 168 20.28 7.22 2.89
CA HIS A 168 19.31 6.17 3.23
C HIS A 168 18.50 6.51 4.50
N GLY A 169 19.14 6.82 5.62
CA GLY A 169 18.43 7.12 6.86
C GLY A 169 17.62 8.42 6.79
N THR A 170 18.08 9.40 6.01
CA THR A 170 17.31 10.63 5.75
C THR A 170 16.05 10.31 4.95
N HIS A 171 16.13 9.48 3.92
CA HIS A 171 15.00 9.04 3.11
C HIS A 171 13.98 8.23 3.95
N VAL A 172 14.45 7.30 4.75
CA VAL A 172 13.64 6.51 5.69
C VAL A 172 12.90 7.41 6.69
N ALA A 173 13.59 8.37 7.30
CA ALA A 173 12.99 9.29 8.26
C ALA A 173 11.91 10.18 7.59
N GLY A 174 12.16 10.65 6.37
CA GLY A 174 11.18 11.44 5.60
C GLY A 174 9.92 10.65 5.27
N THR A 175 10.06 9.39 4.87
CA THR A 175 8.90 8.50 4.63
C THR A 175 8.03 8.34 5.89
N ILE A 176 8.65 8.27 7.08
CA ILE A 176 7.92 8.21 8.35
C ILE A 176 7.22 9.54 8.65
N GLY A 177 7.96 10.66 8.65
CA GLY A 177 7.49 11.86 9.30
C GLY A 177 7.97 13.19 8.73
N ALA A 178 8.27 13.29 7.40
CA ALA A 178 8.45 14.58 6.75
C ALA A 178 7.22 15.46 7.02
N ALA A 179 7.46 16.75 7.25
CA ALA A 179 6.46 17.65 7.80
C ALA A 179 5.40 18.07 6.77
N ASP A 180 4.16 18.23 7.20
CA ASP A 180 3.13 18.91 6.42
C ASP A 180 3.29 20.43 6.61
N ASN A 181 4.11 21.07 5.75
CA ASN A 181 4.57 22.45 5.93
C ASN A 181 4.44 23.33 4.67
N GLY A 182 3.87 22.76 3.58
CA GLY A 182 3.60 23.47 2.31
C GLY A 182 4.76 23.43 1.31
N PHE A 183 5.87 22.76 1.61
CA PHE A 183 6.97 22.47 0.66
C PHE A 183 7.52 21.05 0.92
N GLY A 184 8.39 20.58 0.03
CA GLY A 184 9.01 19.28 0.17
C GLY A 184 8.06 18.11 -0.05
N VAL A 185 8.11 17.11 0.82
CA VAL A 185 7.24 15.95 0.79
C VAL A 185 6.49 15.79 2.12
N VAL A 186 5.40 15.05 2.11
CA VAL A 186 4.69 14.68 3.34
C VAL A 186 4.97 13.22 3.69
N GLY A 187 5.30 12.96 4.96
CA GLY A 187 5.46 11.58 5.48
C GLY A 187 4.12 10.92 5.83
N MET A 188 4.18 9.64 6.23
CA MET A 188 2.99 8.88 6.67
C MET A 188 2.35 9.45 7.94
N ALA A 189 3.17 9.90 8.90
CA ALA A 189 2.76 10.55 10.16
C ALA A 189 3.48 11.90 10.28
N PRO A 190 3.00 12.96 9.60
CA PRO A 190 3.72 14.22 9.49
C PRO A 190 4.06 14.83 10.83
N GLY A 191 5.35 15.09 11.06
CA GLY A 191 5.83 15.73 12.28
C GLY A 191 5.82 14.83 13.54
N VAL A 192 5.70 13.51 13.37
CA VAL A 192 5.82 12.54 14.49
C VAL A 192 7.17 12.69 15.19
N ASP A 193 7.19 12.51 16.51
CA ASP A 193 8.43 12.47 17.28
C ASP A 193 9.33 11.34 16.78
N MET A 194 10.62 11.64 16.57
CA MET A 194 11.58 10.62 16.14
C MET A 194 12.81 10.58 17.07
N HIS A 195 13.36 9.38 17.21
CA HIS A 195 14.65 9.17 17.85
C HIS A 195 15.57 8.40 16.89
N ILE A 196 16.66 9.02 16.49
CA ILE A 196 17.54 8.50 15.43
C ILE A 196 18.75 7.84 16.05
N ILE A 197 19.03 6.59 15.67
CA ILE A 197 20.25 5.87 16.04
C ILE A 197 21.07 5.60 14.78
N LYS A 198 22.26 6.20 14.70
CA LYS A 198 23.18 5.97 13.58
C LYS A 198 24.06 4.76 13.87
N VAL A 199 23.76 3.61 13.22
CA VAL A 199 24.49 2.35 13.41
C VAL A 199 25.42 2.00 12.26
N PHE A 200 25.29 2.64 11.08
CA PHE A 200 26.17 2.37 9.96
C PHE A 200 27.41 3.24 9.99
N ASN A 201 28.57 2.59 9.87
CA ASN A 201 29.86 3.26 9.69
C ASN A 201 30.03 3.80 8.26
N ALA A 202 31.17 4.44 7.99
CA ALA A 202 31.48 4.99 6.67
C ALA A 202 31.53 3.93 5.53
N ALA A 203 31.64 2.64 5.86
CA ALA A 203 31.59 1.54 4.92
C ALA A 203 30.17 0.99 4.69
N GLY A 204 29.16 1.58 5.36
CA GLY A 204 27.74 1.27 5.15
C GLY A 204 27.26 -0.02 5.82
N TRP A 205 27.89 -0.47 6.91
CA TRP A 205 27.47 -1.64 7.66
C TRP A 205 27.70 -1.48 9.18
N GLY A 206 26.93 -2.22 9.97
CA GLY A 206 27.00 -2.33 11.43
C GLY A 206 26.89 -3.80 11.87
N TYR A 207 27.05 -4.08 13.15
CA TYR A 207 26.97 -5.40 13.73
C TYR A 207 25.63 -5.64 14.44
N SER A 208 25.26 -6.91 14.61
CA SER A 208 24.08 -7.29 15.40
C SER A 208 24.15 -6.83 16.87
N SER A 209 25.35 -6.67 17.43
CA SER A 209 25.54 -6.08 18.77
C SER A 209 25.13 -4.62 18.84
N ASP A 210 25.39 -3.85 17.77
CA ASP A 210 25.02 -2.45 17.66
C ASP A 210 23.51 -2.28 17.59
N LEU A 211 22.84 -3.19 16.85
CA LEU A 211 21.37 -3.23 16.79
C LEU A 211 20.74 -3.60 18.14
N ALA A 212 21.35 -4.54 18.88
CA ALA A 212 20.90 -4.89 20.24
C ALA A 212 21.04 -3.71 21.21
N GLN A 213 22.14 -2.94 21.12
CA GLN A 213 22.32 -1.71 21.89
C GLN A 213 21.34 -0.62 21.45
N ALA A 214 21.14 -0.44 20.15
CA ALA A 214 20.21 0.53 19.60
C ALA A 214 18.78 0.29 20.09
N ALA A 215 18.31 -0.97 20.15
CA ALA A 215 17.01 -1.31 20.72
C ALA A 215 16.85 -0.86 22.19
N GLN A 216 17.93 -0.95 22.98
CA GLN A 216 17.92 -0.44 24.37
C GLN A 216 17.85 1.09 24.41
N LEU A 217 18.58 1.78 23.53
CA LEU A 217 18.53 3.25 23.42
C LEU A 217 17.15 3.72 22.97
N CYS A 218 16.52 3.05 22.00
CA CYS A 218 15.13 3.32 21.59
C CYS A 218 14.16 3.19 22.77
N SER A 219 14.31 2.14 23.60
CA SER A 219 13.49 1.95 24.80
C SER A 219 13.72 3.07 25.82
N GLN A 220 14.97 3.48 26.05
CA GLN A 220 15.31 4.58 26.97
C GLN A 220 14.79 5.93 26.48
N ALA A 221 14.74 6.15 25.17
CA ALA A 221 14.15 7.33 24.55
C ALA A 221 12.62 7.37 24.61
N GLY A 222 11.98 6.30 25.11
CA GLY A 222 10.52 6.18 25.19
C GLY A 222 9.87 5.98 23.82
N ALA A 223 10.54 5.34 22.87
CA ALA A 223 9.97 5.05 21.58
C ALA A 223 8.88 3.96 21.67
N ASN A 224 7.84 4.09 20.88
CA ASN A 224 6.77 3.10 20.73
C ASN A 224 7.07 2.11 19.61
N ILE A 225 7.75 2.59 18.54
CA ILE A 225 8.04 1.83 17.34
C ILE A 225 9.54 1.85 17.07
N ILE A 226 10.12 0.71 16.70
CA ILE A 226 11.45 0.63 16.10
C ILE A 226 11.30 0.33 14.62
N ASN A 227 11.89 1.19 13.78
CA ASN A 227 12.04 0.98 12.33
C ASN A 227 13.47 0.56 12.01
N MET A 228 13.61 -0.57 11.29
CA MET A 228 14.90 -1.07 10.79
C MET A 228 14.80 -1.36 9.29
N SER A 229 15.14 -0.35 8.49
CA SER A 229 15.22 -0.48 7.03
C SER A 229 16.53 -1.12 6.60
N LEU A 230 16.91 -2.22 7.25
CA LEU A 230 18.21 -2.89 7.13
C LEU A 230 18.06 -4.40 7.35
N GLY A 231 19.07 -5.15 6.97
CA GLY A 231 19.11 -6.59 7.23
C GLY A 231 20.30 -7.28 6.59
N GLY A 232 20.45 -8.56 6.91
CA GLY A 232 21.50 -9.44 6.37
C GLY A 232 21.97 -10.48 7.39
N GLY A 233 22.78 -11.40 6.93
CA GLY A 233 23.41 -12.40 7.80
C GLY A 233 22.46 -13.41 8.43
N GLY A 234 22.91 -14.02 9.52
CA GLY A 234 22.20 -15.06 10.26
C GLY A 234 21.66 -14.57 11.60
N ALA A 235 20.75 -15.33 12.19
CA ALA A 235 20.18 -15.06 13.50
C ALA A 235 21.23 -14.93 14.61
N ASN A 236 21.02 -13.98 15.52
CA ASN A 236 21.81 -13.77 16.72
C ASN A 236 20.91 -13.66 17.96
N SER A 237 21.15 -14.48 18.97
CA SER A 237 20.26 -14.55 20.13
C SER A 237 20.30 -13.29 21.02
N THR A 238 21.40 -12.54 21.04
CA THR A 238 21.50 -11.29 21.80
C THR A 238 20.63 -10.21 21.15
N GLU A 239 20.71 -10.08 19.86
CA GLU A 239 19.89 -9.18 19.05
C GLU A 239 18.41 -9.53 19.16
N GLU A 240 18.05 -10.80 18.95
CA GLU A 240 16.69 -11.30 19.09
C GLU A 240 16.07 -10.98 20.46
N ASN A 241 16.85 -11.20 21.55
CA ASN A 241 16.39 -10.92 22.90
C ASN A 241 16.19 -9.42 23.16
N ALA A 242 16.97 -8.55 22.53
CA ALA A 242 16.78 -7.12 22.66
C ALA A 242 15.44 -6.67 22.07
N PHE A 243 15.08 -7.17 20.87
CA PHE A 243 13.78 -6.87 20.25
C PHE A 243 12.61 -7.52 21.00
N LYS A 244 12.76 -8.76 21.48
CA LYS A 244 11.75 -9.40 22.35
C LYS A 244 11.47 -8.58 23.61
N ASN A 245 12.50 -8.00 24.24
CA ASN A 245 12.33 -7.16 25.41
C ASN A 245 11.59 -5.86 25.09
N PHE A 246 11.85 -5.25 23.92
CA PHE A 246 11.15 -4.05 23.48
C PHE A 246 9.66 -4.34 23.21
N VAL A 247 9.35 -5.44 22.53
CA VAL A 247 7.97 -5.87 22.29
C VAL A 247 7.25 -6.25 23.59
N ALA A 248 7.92 -6.97 24.50
CA ALA A 248 7.36 -7.31 25.81
C ALA A 248 7.08 -6.07 26.69
N ALA A 249 7.73 -4.93 26.42
CA ALA A 249 7.42 -3.64 27.04
C ALA A 249 6.26 -2.89 26.36
N GLY A 250 5.61 -3.47 25.36
CA GLY A 250 4.46 -2.91 24.64
C GLY A 250 4.80 -2.21 23.33
N GLY A 251 6.06 -2.28 22.86
CA GLY A 251 6.50 -1.66 21.62
C GLY A 251 6.24 -2.53 20.37
N LEU A 252 6.36 -1.92 19.19
CA LEU A 252 6.32 -2.56 17.86
C LEU A 252 7.69 -2.47 17.20
N VAL A 253 8.15 -3.57 16.59
CA VAL A 253 9.40 -3.60 15.81
C VAL A 253 9.10 -4.01 14.38
N VAL A 254 9.50 -3.21 13.41
CA VAL A 254 9.34 -3.50 11.98
C VAL A 254 10.70 -3.53 11.28
N ALA A 255 10.89 -4.44 10.33
CA ALA A 255 12.14 -4.54 9.58
C ALA A 255 11.93 -5.01 8.13
N ALA A 256 12.84 -4.59 7.26
CA ALA A 256 12.85 -4.90 5.84
C ALA A 256 13.09 -6.39 5.56
N ALA A 257 12.27 -7.00 4.70
CA ALA A 257 12.39 -8.41 4.33
C ALA A 257 13.71 -8.74 3.59
N GLY A 258 14.25 -7.77 2.85
CA GLY A 258 15.45 -7.89 2.00
C GLY A 258 15.15 -7.73 0.53
N ASN A 259 16.21 -7.52 -0.29
CA ASN A 259 16.08 -7.07 -1.68
C ASN A 259 16.71 -8.05 -2.70
N ASP A 260 16.87 -9.32 -2.37
CA ASP A 260 17.47 -10.31 -3.28
C ASP A 260 16.44 -11.08 -4.13
N GLY A 261 15.14 -10.77 -4.02
CA GLY A 261 14.08 -11.41 -4.81
C GLY A 261 13.98 -12.92 -4.63
N ASN A 262 14.30 -13.42 -3.43
CA ASN A 262 14.37 -14.85 -3.16
C ASN A 262 13.69 -15.22 -1.82
N SER A 263 13.66 -16.51 -1.50
CA SER A 263 13.04 -17.04 -0.27
C SER A 263 14.01 -17.21 0.91
N VAL A 264 15.15 -16.55 0.89
CA VAL A 264 16.11 -16.56 2.00
C VAL A 264 15.61 -15.61 3.10
N ARG A 265 15.60 -16.09 4.34
CA ARG A 265 15.20 -15.25 5.48
C ARG A 265 16.37 -14.36 5.90
N SER A 266 16.15 -13.06 5.90
CA SER A 266 17.09 -12.05 6.37
C SER A 266 16.79 -11.68 7.83
N TYR A 267 17.80 -11.21 8.57
CA TYR A 267 17.66 -10.76 9.95
C TYR A 267 18.06 -9.28 10.05
N PRO A 268 17.35 -8.51 10.91
CA PRO A 268 16.47 -8.92 12.02
C PRO A 268 15.03 -9.26 11.65
N ALA A 269 14.56 -9.01 10.42
CA ALA A 269 13.17 -9.27 10.01
C ALA A 269 12.70 -10.70 10.28
N GLY A 270 13.60 -11.70 10.22
CA GLY A 270 13.30 -13.11 10.44
C GLY A 270 13.07 -13.53 11.89
N TYR A 271 13.15 -12.61 12.88
CA TYR A 271 12.77 -12.92 14.26
C TYR A 271 11.26 -12.80 14.45
N SER A 272 10.65 -13.68 15.23
CA SER A 272 9.20 -13.66 15.47
C SER A 272 8.70 -12.39 16.20
N SER A 273 9.57 -11.72 16.93
CA SER A 273 9.27 -10.43 17.58
C SER A 273 9.38 -9.22 16.65
N VAL A 274 9.77 -9.42 15.39
CA VAL A 274 9.96 -8.36 14.41
C VAL A 274 9.00 -8.59 13.25
N MET A 275 8.19 -7.58 12.93
CA MET A 275 7.28 -7.63 11.80
C MET A 275 8.05 -7.48 10.49
N MET A 276 8.00 -8.48 9.63
CA MET A 276 8.70 -8.50 8.35
C MET A 276 7.90 -7.79 7.27
N ILE A 277 8.51 -6.79 6.63
CA ILE A 277 7.86 -5.92 5.66
C ILE A 277 8.41 -6.19 4.25
N GLY A 278 7.51 -6.59 3.33
CA GLY A 278 7.77 -6.67 1.89
C GLY A 278 7.50 -5.35 1.18
N ALA A 279 7.87 -5.28 -0.11
CA ALA A 279 7.69 -4.09 -0.94
C ALA A 279 6.80 -4.36 -2.15
N ASN A 280 5.91 -3.41 -2.46
CA ASN A 280 5.13 -3.36 -3.68
C ASN A 280 5.33 -2.02 -4.41
N ASP A 281 4.92 -1.96 -5.67
CA ASP A 281 4.94 -0.73 -6.49
C ASP A 281 3.64 0.08 -6.35
N ALA A 282 3.56 1.20 -7.07
CA ALA A 282 2.39 2.08 -7.10
C ALA A 282 1.14 1.42 -7.70
N ASP A 283 1.30 0.39 -8.55
CA ASP A 283 0.22 -0.35 -9.18
C ASP A 283 -0.22 -1.58 -8.36
N ASN A 284 0.24 -1.70 -7.11
CA ASN A 284 0.00 -2.82 -6.19
C ASN A 284 0.58 -4.16 -6.67
N ASN A 285 1.62 -4.16 -7.52
CA ASN A 285 2.36 -5.36 -7.85
C ASN A 285 3.49 -5.57 -6.86
N ILE A 286 3.79 -6.83 -6.54
CA ILE A 286 4.97 -7.13 -5.73
C ILE A 286 6.25 -6.68 -6.45
N ALA A 287 7.17 -6.07 -5.71
CA ALA A 287 8.48 -5.72 -6.27
C ALA A 287 9.33 -6.98 -6.51
N ASP A 288 9.93 -7.10 -7.69
CA ASP A 288 10.73 -8.26 -8.09
C ASP A 288 11.90 -8.55 -7.12
N PHE A 289 12.42 -7.51 -6.48
CA PHE A 289 13.50 -7.64 -5.48
C PHE A 289 13.00 -8.06 -4.10
N SER A 290 11.70 -7.92 -3.74
CA SER A 290 11.19 -8.21 -2.41
C SER A 290 11.41 -9.67 -2.03
N GLN A 291 12.09 -9.93 -0.89
CA GLN A 291 12.27 -11.30 -0.40
C GLN A 291 10.98 -11.84 0.21
N TYR A 292 10.75 -13.16 0.01
CA TYR A 292 9.54 -13.87 0.41
C TYR A 292 9.86 -15.19 1.13
N PRO A 293 10.50 -15.14 2.31
CA PRO A 293 10.85 -16.36 3.04
C PRO A 293 9.61 -17.13 3.48
N SER A 294 9.69 -18.45 3.44
CA SER A 294 8.61 -19.31 3.89
C SER A 294 8.30 -19.10 5.37
N CYS A 295 7.00 -19.11 5.73
CA CYS A 295 6.53 -19.13 7.11
C CYS A 295 6.81 -20.47 7.83
N SER A 296 7.44 -21.42 7.16
CA SER A 296 7.75 -22.74 7.71
C SER A 296 9.19 -22.84 8.20
N SER A 297 9.39 -23.49 9.33
CA SER A 297 10.70 -23.82 9.89
C SER A 297 10.80 -25.29 10.24
N GLY A 298 12.05 -25.84 10.32
CA GLY A 298 12.29 -27.24 10.64
C GLY A 298 12.50 -28.11 9.41
N ARG A 299 12.61 -29.45 9.62
CA ARG A 299 12.85 -30.43 8.54
C ARG A 299 12.04 -31.69 8.74
N GLY A 300 11.55 -32.27 7.66
CA GLY A 300 10.83 -33.54 7.62
C GLY A 300 9.54 -33.48 8.45
N LYS A 301 9.38 -34.40 9.45
CA LYS A 301 8.19 -34.43 10.30
C LYS A 301 8.14 -33.38 11.43
N ARG A 302 9.15 -32.51 11.51
CA ARG A 302 9.26 -31.43 12.49
C ARG A 302 9.14 -30.05 11.83
N VAL A 303 8.44 -29.96 10.71
CA VAL A 303 8.09 -28.69 10.10
C VAL A 303 6.97 -28.06 10.94
N THR A 304 7.18 -26.83 11.37
CA THR A 304 6.19 -25.98 12.05
C THR A 304 5.96 -24.75 11.19
N THR A 305 4.74 -24.27 11.14
CA THR A 305 4.39 -22.98 10.51
C THR A 305 4.35 -21.92 11.59
N ASP A 306 4.98 -20.80 11.32
CA ASP A 306 5.02 -19.62 12.16
C ASP A 306 4.92 -18.40 11.24
N GLU A 307 3.78 -17.72 11.29
CA GLU A 307 3.47 -16.60 10.38
C GLU A 307 4.21 -15.32 10.76
N THR A 308 4.90 -15.29 11.88
CA THR A 308 5.69 -14.15 12.35
C THR A 308 7.13 -14.16 11.84
N ILE A 309 7.55 -15.16 11.06
CA ILE A 309 8.91 -15.30 10.52
C ILE A 309 8.96 -15.21 8.98
N CYS A 310 7.93 -14.74 8.36
CA CYS A 310 7.78 -14.50 6.93
C CYS A 310 7.17 -13.11 6.70
N VAL A 311 6.98 -12.70 5.45
CA VAL A 311 6.34 -11.41 5.15
C VAL A 311 4.95 -11.36 5.81
N GLU A 312 4.69 -10.31 6.58
CA GLU A 312 3.41 -10.10 7.23
C GLU A 312 2.53 -9.12 6.48
N VAL A 313 3.10 -8.00 6.02
CA VAL A 313 2.43 -7.01 5.19
C VAL A 313 3.42 -6.38 4.22
N THR A 314 2.91 -5.67 3.23
CA THR A 314 3.70 -4.85 2.31
C THR A 314 3.26 -3.38 2.33
N ALA A 315 4.10 -2.53 1.80
CA ALA A 315 3.79 -1.13 1.49
C ALA A 315 4.56 -0.69 0.25
N GLY A 316 4.28 0.53 -0.24
CA GLY A 316 4.98 1.13 -1.35
C GLY A 316 6.49 1.23 -1.09
N GLY A 317 7.27 0.59 -1.95
CA GLY A 317 8.73 0.51 -1.82
C GLY A 317 9.49 0.57 -3.14
N VAL A 318 8.80 0.86 -4.25
CA VAL A 318 9.42 1.03 -5.58
C VAL A 318 9.32 2.50 -5.97
N ASP A 319 10.46 3.12 -6.29
CA ASP A 319 10.55 4.53 -6.70
C ASP A 319 9.77 5.49 -5.78
N THR A 320 10.00 5.31 -4.48
CA THR A 320 9.38 6.11 -3.43
C THR A 320 10.13 7.44 -3.29
N LEU A 321 9.43 8.56 -3.47
CA LEU A 321 9.97 9.90 -3.25
C LEU A 321 10.05 10.20 -1.76
N SER A 322 11.18 10.72 -1.27
CA SER A 322 11.35 11.18 0.10
C SER A 322 12.52 12.16 0.24
N THR A 323 12.79 12.59 1.46
CA THR A 323 13.86 13.53 1.80
C THR A 323 15.26 12.93 1.60
N TYR A 324 16.21 13.79 1.24
CA TYR A 324 17.65 13.50 1.09
C TYR A 324 18.47 14.51 1.89
N PRO A 325 19.76 14.24 2.16
CA PRO A 325 20.70 15.29 2.55
C PRO A 325 20.66 16.44 1.56
N ALA A 326 20.81 17.67 2.02
CA ALA A 326 20.71 18.85 1.16
C ALA A 326 21.61 18.76 -0.08
N GLY A 327 21.03 18.86 -1.25
CA GLY A 327 21.69 18.70 -2.55
C GLY A 327 22.22 17.28 -2.82
N GLY A 328 21.85 16.31 -2.01
CA GLY A 328 22.36 14.92 -2.09
C GLY A 328 21.69 14.03 -3.14
N ALA A 329 20.58 14.47 -3.70
CA ALA A 329 19.87 13.80 -4.79
C ALA A 329 20.05 14.54 -6.11
N SER A 330 19.70 13.87 -7.22
CA SER A 330 19.41 14.49 -8.50
C SER A 330 17.95 14.21 -8.82
N LEU A 331 17.16 15.27 -8.92
CA LEU A 331 15.72 15.17 -9.18
C LEU A 331 15.39 15.87 -10.50
N SER A 332 14.50 15.25 -11.27
CA SER A 332 13.86 15.89 -12.41
C SER A 332 12.50 16.45 -12.03
N ALA A 333 12.21 17.64 -12.53
CA ALA A 333 10.88 18.20 -12.58
C ALA A 333 10.53 18.49 -14.05
N MET A 334 9.33 18.13 -14.46
CA MET A 334 8.82 18.39 -15.80
C MET A 334 7.42 18.98 -15.72
N SER A 335 7.17 20.00 -16.52
CA SER A 335 5.81 20.51 -16.75
C SER A 335 5.53 20.67 -18.24
N ALA A 336 4.27 20.51 -18.62
CA ALA A 336 3.78 20.77 -19.97
C ALA A 336 2.61 21.76 -19.89
N ASP A 337 2.74 22.90 -20.58
CA ASP A 337 1.80 24.03 -20.51
C ASP A 337 1.47 24.45 -19.05
N GLY A 338 2.46 24.35 -18.15
CA GLY A 338 2.36 24.71 -16.73
C GLY A 338 1.69 23.64 -15.83
N VAL A 339 1.38 22.47 -16.36
CA VAL A 339 0.90 21.31 -15.58
C VAL A 339 2.08 20.38 -15.30
N GLY A 340 2.31 20.00 -14.03
CA GLY A 340 3.37 19.08 -13.63
C GLY A 340 3.10 17.65 -14.12
N PHE A 341 4.16 16.95 -14.52
CA PHE A 341 4.15 15.54 -14.92
C PHE A 341 5.28 14.81 -14.21
N ALA A 342 5.03 13.57 -13.83
CA ALA A 342 6.06 12.68 -13.31
C ALA A 342 7.18 12.50 -14.36
N SER A 343 8.43 12.52 -13.91
CA SER A 343 9.58 12.36 -14.78
C SER A 343 10.74 11.68 -14.06
N SER A 344 11.55 10.95 -14.81
CA SER A 344 12.79 10.36 -14.31
C SER A 344 14.01 10.98 -14.99
N ALA A 345 14.97 11.46 -14.20
CA ALA A 345 16.19 12.05 -14.72
C ALA A 345 17.05 11.01 -15.46
N MET A 346 17.61 11.42 -16.61
CA MET A 346 18.69 10.70 -17.28
C MET A 346 19.95 11.56 -17.19
N GLU A 347 21.08 11.05 -16.82
CA GLU A 347 22.41 11.59 -16.43
C GLU A 347 22.67 13.11 -16.63
N ASN A 348 22.16 13.71 -17.71
CA ASN A 348 22.44 15.12 -18.04
C ASN A 348 21.62 16.07 -17.15
N THR A 349 22.28 16.87 -16.33
CA THR A 349 21.66 17.94 -15.55
C THR A 349 21.46 19.21 -16.39
N GLY A 350 20.56 20.08 -15.96
CA GLY A 350 20.29 21.36 -16.60
C GLY A 350 18.80 21.67 -16.69
N THR A 351 18.50 22.80 -17.35
CA THR A 351 17.12 23.26 -17.57
C THR A 351 16.85 23.49 -19.04
N ALA A 352 15.65 23.17 -19.50
CA ALA A 352 15.13 23.51 -20.80
C ALA A 352 13.70 23.99 -20.66
N SER A 353 13.36 25.10 -21.31
CA SER A 353 12.01 25.65 -21.39
C SER A 353 11.79 26.11 -22.83
N ALA A 354 11.01 25.37 -23.60
CA ALA A 354 10.81 25.68 -25.02
C ALA A 354 9.52 25.05 -25.57
N ALA A 355 9.19 25.47 -26.81
CA ALA A 355 8.11 24.85 -27.57
C ALA A 355 8.36 23.35 -27.79
N THR A 356 7.31 22.56 -27.78
CA THR A 356 7.34 21.11 -27.99
C THR A 356 7.56 20.75 -29.45
N TYR A 357 8.31 19.69 -29.70
CA TYR A 357 8.46 19.06 -31.01
C TYR A 357 8.41 17.54 -30.89
N PHE A 358 7.41 16.92 -31.52
CA PHE A 358 7.32 15.46 -31.55
C PHE A 358 8.28 14.90 -32.59
N LEU A 359 9.34 14.19 -32.16
CA LEU A 359 10.40 13.65 -32.98
C LEU A 359 10.15 12.17 -33.36
N GLY A 360 8.96 11.63 -33.14
CA GLY A 360 8.64 10.24 -33.44
C GLY A 360 9.48 9.27 -32.60
N LEU A 361 10.16 8.31 -33.22
CA LEU A 361 11.07 7.38 -32.55
C LEU A 361 12.47 7.97 -32.25
N GLY A 362 12.77 9.18 -32.70
CA GLY A 362 14.08 9.80 -32.53
C GLY A 362 15.21 9.01 -33.21
N ASP A 363 14.93 8.31 -34.31
CA ASP A 363 15.86 7.45 -35.04
C ASP A 363 16.65 8.21 -36.14
N ALA A 364 16.33 9.47 -36.34
CA ALA A 364 17.00 10.35 -37.29
C ALA A 364 17.01 11.81 -36.84
N VAL A 365 17.96 12.58 -37.37
CA VAL A 365 18.03 14.04 -37.17
C VAL A 365 16.91 14.72 -37.97
N ASP A 366 16.18 15.63 -37.31
CA ASP A 366 15.14 16.47 -37.90
C ASP A 366 15.28 17.92 -37.43
N THR A 367 15.71 18.82 -38.31
CA THR A 367 15.95 20.25 -38.02
C THR A 367 14.69 21.00 -37.57
N GLY A 368 13.50 20.43 -37.70
CA GLY A 368 12.26 20.95 -37.11
C GLY A 368 12.29 21.08 -35.59
N ALA A 369 13.16 20.33 -34.92
CA ALA A 369 13.38 20.35 -33.47
C ALA A 369 14.27 21.50 -32.98
N ALA A 370 14.84 22.31 -33.89
CA ALA A 370 15.79 23.38 -33.53
C ALA A 370 15.17 24.39 -32.52
N GLY A 371 15.82 24.54 -31.36
CA GLY A 371 15.40 25.39 -30.26
C GLY A 371 14.15 24.91 -29.49
N LYS A 372 13.79 23.62 -29.63
CA LYS A 372 12.60 23.04 -29.00
C LYS A 372 12.95 21.87 -28.08
N VAL A 373 12.02 21.49 -27.20
CA VAL A 373 12.08 20.25 -26.44
C VAL A 373 11.50 19.14 -27.30
N CYS A 374 12.30 18.07 -27.49
CA CYS A 374 11.88 16.90 -28.24
C CYS A 374 11.01 15.98 -27.35
N VAL A 375 9.81 15.62 -27.80
CA VAL A 375 9.05 14.49 -27.27
C VAL A 375 9.29 13.30 -28.18
N ILE A 376 9.72 12.18 -27.61
CA ILE A 376 10.25 11.02 -28.36
C ILE A 376 9.62 9.75 -27.81
N ASP A 377 9.06 8.90 -28.66
CA ASP A 377 8.57 7.59 -28.24
C ASP A 377 9.73 6.62 -27.97
N ARG A 378 9.67 5.85 -26.88
CA ARG A 378 10.52 4.66 -26.69
C ARG A 378 10.33 3.71 -27.87
N GLY A 379 11.37 2.94 -28.26
CA GLY A 379 11.30 2.01 -29.38
C GLY A 379 12.65 1.39 -29.72
N SER A 380 12.94 1.20 -31.00
CA SER A 380 14.02 0.36 -31.49
C SER A 380 15.45 0.91 -31.36
N VAL A 381 15.61 2.22 -31.11
CA VAL A 381 16.97 2.83 -30.94
C VAL A 381 17.23 3.12 -29.45
N SER A 382 18.51 3.19 -29.07
CA SER A 382 18.90 3.45 -27.68
C SER A 382 18.44 4.82 -27.19
N PHE A 383 18.31 5.02 -25.88
CA PHE A 383 17.97 6.33 -25.33
C PHE A 383 19.05 7.38 -25.65
N TYR A 384 20.32 6.96 -25.63
CA TYR A 384 21.42 7.80 -26.07
C TYR A 384 21.22 8.29 -27.50
N ASP A 385 20.93 7.40 -28.48
CA ASP A 385 20.74 7.76 -29.88
C ASP A 385 19.56 8.75 -30.05
N LYS A 386 18.48 8.56 -29.29
CA LYS A 386 17.30 9.47 -29.29
C LYS A 386 17.67 10.88 -28.84
N VAL A 387 18.37 10.98 -27.70
CA VAL A 387 18.80 12.28 -27.14
C VAL A 387 19.84 12.92 -28.03
N ASN A 388 20.79 12.15 -28.55
CA ASN A 388 21.81 12.63 -29.49
C ASN A 388 21.18 13.14 -30.81
N ASN A 389 20.20 12.43 -31.37
CA ASN A 389 19.50 12.88 -32.57
C ASN A 389 18.68 14.15 -32.30
N CYS A 390 18.06 14.30 -31.11
CA CYS A 390 17.43 15.54 -30.70
C CYS A 390 18.44 16.70 -30.63
N GLU A 391 19.57 16.51 -29.95
CA GLU A 391 20.63 17.51 -29.82
C GLU A 391 21.23 17.90 -31.18
N LEU A 392 21.54 16.93 -32.03
CA LEU A 392 22.00 17.17 -33.40
C LEU A 392 20.96 17.86 -34.28
N SER A 393 19.68 17.71 -33.97
CA SER A 393 18.57 18.46 -34.59
C SER A 393 18.47 19.91 -34.09
N GLY A 394 19.31 20.28 -33.12
CA GLY A 394 19.27 21.61 -32.45
C GLY A 394 18.24 21.69 -31.32
N GLY A 395 17.72 20.55 -30.84
CA GLY A 395 16.85 20.48 -29.67
C GLY A 395 17.58 20.92 -28.40
N VAL A 396 16.83 21.44 -27.43
CA VAL A 396 17.36 22.02 -26.18
C VAL A 396 17.05 21.14 -24.95
N GLY A 397 16.23 20.12 -25.09
CA GLY A 397 15.87 19.13 -24.08
C GLY A 397 15.12 17.97 -24.71
N ALA A 398 15.05 16.83 -24.02
CA ALA A 398 14.40 15.62 -24.52
C ALA A 398 13.50 14.98 -23.45
N VAL A 399 12.31 14.57 -23.87
CA VAL A 399 11.38 13.73 -23.08
C VAL A 399 11.20 12.42 -23.83
N ILE A 400 11.60 11.31 -23.25
CA ILE A 400 11.40 9.98 -23.83
C ILE A 400 10.20 9.34 -23.14
N VAL A 401 9.13 9.11 -23.89
CA VAL A 401 7.89 8.54 -23.38
C VAL A 401 7.92 7.01 -23.49
N ASN A 402 7.50 6.33 -22.44
CA ASN A 402 7.44 4.86 -22.42
C ASN A 402 6.51 4.33 -23.53
N ASN A 403 6.75 3.09 -23.98
CA ASN A 403 5.90 2.37 -24.95
C ASN A 403 5.13 1.21 -24.31
N GLU A 404 5.27 1.06 -22.99
CA GLU A 404 4.54 0.12 -22.14
C GLU A 404 3.92 0.92 -20.98
N PRO A 405 2.80 0.48 -20.37
CA PRO A 405 2.22 1.16 -19.24
C PRO A 405 3.23 1.46 -18.12
N GLY A 406 3.10 2.63 -17.50
CA GLY A 406 3.96 3.10 -16.42
C GLY A 406 5.12 3.98 -16.85
N MET A 407 5.91 4.41 -15.85
CA MET A 407 7.04 5.33 -15.99
C MET A 407 8.21 4.70 -16.76
N LEU A 408 8.92 5.51 -17.54
CA LEU A 408 10.18 5.12 -18.16
C LEU A 408 11.35 5.52 -17.23
N TYR A 409 12.04 4.55 -16.69
CA TYR A 409 13.35 4.73 -16.07
C TYR A 409 14.43 4.30 -17.06
N GLY A 410 15.34 5.21 -17.38
CA GLY A 410 16.34 4.99 -18.42
C GLY A 410 17.67 5.68 -18.15
N THR A 411 18.71 5.21 -18.82
CA THR A 411 20.07 5.75 -18.76
C THR A 411 20.58 5.99 -20.17
N LEU A 412 21.37 7.05 -20.35
CA LEU A 412 22.09 7.32 -21.60
C LEU A 412 23.38 6.51 -21.71
N GLY A 413 23.81 5.91 -20.57
CA GLY A 413 24.96 5.00 -20.49
C GLY A 413 26.31 5.68 -20.36
N ASP A 414 27.35 4.88 -20.05
CA ASP A 414 28.70 5.35 -19.71
C ASP A 414 29.42 6.11 -20.85
N THR A 415 28.96 5.94 -22.07
CA THR A 415 29.52 6.61 -23.26
C THR A 415 28.76 7.88 -23.66
N ASN A 416 27.85 8.35 -22.79
CA ASN A 416 27.07 9.54 -23.04
C ASN A 416 27.99 10.78 -23.21
N ASN A 417 27.80 11.49 -24.31
CA ASN A 417 28.46 12.75 -24.64
C ASN A 417 27.47 13.82 -25.08
N THR A 418 26.17 13.61 -24.88
CA THR A 418 25.12 14.62 -25.05
C THR A 418 25.12 15.57 -23.87
N SER A 419 24.57 16.76 -24.04
CA SER A 419 24.58 17.82 -23.03
C SER A 419 23.20 18.36 -22.66
N ILE A 420 22.19 18.10 -23.48
CA ILE A 420 20.82 18.59 -23.22
C ILE A 420 20.17 17.76 -22.10
N PRO A 421 19.36 18.40 -21.19
CA PRO A 421 18.64 17.66 -20.17
C PRO A 421 17.65 16.68 -20.81
N ALA A 422 17.60 15.47 -20.28
CA ALA A 422 16.75 14.39 -20.78
C ALA A 422 16.03 13.68 -19.64
N VAL A 423 14.75 13.43 -19.84
CA VAL A 423 13.89 12.73 -18.87
C VAL A 423 13.11 11.59 -19.52
N GLY A 424 12.82 10.54 -18.73
CA GLY A 424 11.80 9.56 -19.03
C GLY A 424 10.42 10.06 -18.58
N ALA A 425 9.35 9.64 -19.24
CA ALA A 425 7.96 9.95 -18.91
C ALA A 425 7.09 8.69 -19.01
N ALA A 426 5.94 8.71 -18.34
CA ALA A 426 4.99 7.61 -18.35
C ALA A 426 4.30 7.46 -19.71
N PHE A 427 3.93 6.22 -20.06
CA PHE A 427 3.16 5.91 -21.27
C PHE A 427 1.82 6.67 -21.30
N GLU A 428 1.16 6.78 -20.17
CA GLU A 428 -0.15 7.40 -19.98
C GLU A 428 -0.13 8.89 -20.33
N ASP A 429 1.00 9.56 -20.12
CA ASP A 429 1.18 11.01 -20.34
C ASP A 429 1.46 11.36 -21.79
N ARG A 430 1.71 10.34 -22.65
CA ARG A 430 2.10 10.55 -24.05
C ARG A 430 1.20 11.52 -24.80
N SER A 431 -0.11 11.37 -24.68
CA SER A 431 -1.05 12.21 -25.43
C SER A 431 -1.00 13.67 -25.02
N ALA A 432 -0.82 13.93 -23.73
CA ALA A 432 -0.70 15.28 -23.18
C ALA A 432 0.64 15.92 -23.56
N LEU A 433 1.75 15.19 -23.42
CA LEU A 433 3.08 15.67 -23.74
C LEU A 433 3.27 15.98 -25.23
N VAL A 434 2.75 15.13 -26.13
CA VAL A 434 2.79 15.36 -27.58
C VAL A 434 1.92 16.56 -28.00
N ALA A 435 0.79 16.79 -27.32
CA ALA A 435 -0.13 17.88 -27.61
C ALA A 435 0.27 19.22 -26.99
N ALA A 436 1.19 19.22 -26.03
CA ALA A 436 1.60 20.41 -25.30
C ALA A 436 2.27 21.44 -26.23
N SER A 437 2.03 22.72 -25.96
CA SER A 437 2.66 23.84 -26.70
C SER A 437 4.09 24.08 -26.21
N THR A 438 4.31 23.95 -24.90
CA THR A 438 5.61 24.13 -24.24
C THR A 438 5.87 23.04 -23.23
N ILE A 439 7.14 22.68 -23.09
CA ILE A 439 7.62 21.80 -22.03
C ILE A 439 8.78 22.46 -21.31
N ASP A 440 8.72 22.40 -19.97
CA ASP A 440 9.80 22.78 -19.07
C ASP A 440 10.40 21.52 -18.46
N ILE A 441 11.72 21.41 -18.48
CA ILE A 441 12.50 20.35 -17.84
C ILE A 441 13.51 21.01 -16.91
N SER A 442 13.63 20.51 -15.68
CA SER A 442 14.70 20.86 -14.76
C SER A 442 15.28 19.59 -14.16
N ILE A 443 16.59 19.39 -14.26
CA ILE A 443 17.30 18.27 -13.63
C ILE A 443 18.48 18.88 -12.85
N GLY A 444 18.45 18.73 -11.53
CA GLY A 444 19.45 19.34 -10.66
C GLY A 444 19.61 18.68 -9.32
N ALA A 445 20.53 19.20 -8.52
CA ALA A 445 20.70 18.81 -7.14
C ALA A 445 19.42 19.10 -6.37
N SER A 446 19.00 18.15 -5.53
CA SER A 446 17.77 18.21 -4.75
C SER A 446 17.99 17.70 -3.34
N ASP A 447 17.18 18.20 -2.42
CA ASP A 447 17.04 17.72 -1.04
C ASP A 447 16.02 16.56 -0.96
N TYR A 448 15.53 16.12 -2.11
CA TYR A 448 14.52 15.05 -2.28
C TYR A 448 14.91 14.14 -3.44
N GLY A 449 14.57 12.86 -3.32
CA GLY A 449 14.88 11.89 -4.36
C GLY A 449 14.14 10.57 -4.20
N TYR A 450 14.22 9.76 -5.24
CA TYR A 450 13.57 8.45 -5.30
C TYR A 450 14.53 7.34 -4.83
N MET A 451 13.98 6.38 -4.07
CA MET A 451 14.63 5.12 -3.74
C MET A 451 13.68 3.94 -3.88
N SER A 452 14.25 2.76 -4.17
CA SER A 452 13.53 1.49 -4.23
C SER A 452 14.15 0.48 -3.28
N GLY A 453 13.31 -0.25 -2.54
CA GLY A 453 13.72 -1.29 -1.59
C GLY A 453 12.62 -1.63 -0.59
N THR A 454 12.70 -2.82 0.02
CA THR A 454 11.94 -3.12 1.24
C THR A 454 12.29 -2.15 2.37
N SER A 455 13.44 -1.49 2.26
CA SER A 455 13.88 -0.38 3.12
C SER A 455 12.99 0.86 3.02
N MET A 456 12.25 1.09 1.93
CA MET A 456 11.31 2.20 1.74
C MET A 456 9.88 1.80 2.15
N ALA A 457 9.51 0.54 1.97
CA ALA A 457 8.25 -0.01 2.45
C ALA A 457 8.18 -0.07 3.99
N THR A 458 9.29 -0.41 4.65
CA THR A 458 9.36 -0.54 6.13
C THR A 458 8.98 0.75 6.85
N PRO A 459 9.56 1.93 6.52
CA PRO A 459 9.18 3.19 7.15
C PRO A 459 7.75 3.61 6.83
N ALA A 460 7.19 3.22 5.68
CA ALA A 460 5.79 3.45 5.38
C ALA A 460 4.89 2.71 6.41
N VAL A 461 5.19 1.43 6.70
CA VAL A 461 4.46 0.67 7.74
C VAL A 461 4.69 1.27 9.13
N ALA A 462 5.93 1.66 9.48
CA ALA A 462 6.21 2.31 10.76
C ALA A 462 5.44 3.62 10.94
N GLY A 463 5.35 4.43 9.86
CA GLY A 463 4.61 5.68 9.86
C GLY A 463 3.09 5.47 9.95
N VAL A 464 2.52 4.51 9.20
CA VAL A 464 1.11 4.11 9.31
C VAL A 464 0.80 3.63 10.73
N ALA A 465 1.67 2.81 11.32
CA ALA A 465 1.52 2.37 12.70
C ALA A 465 1.51 3.56 13.67
N ALA A 466 2.46 4.51 13.54
CA ALA A 466 2.52 5.70 14.40
C ALA A 466 1.28 6.58 14.23
N LEU A 467 0.85 6.80 12.98
CA LEU A 467 -0.32 7.60 12.62
C LEU A 467 -1.58 7.07 13.29
N VAL A 468 -1.87 5.79 13.10
CA VAL A 468 -3.10 5.18 13.64
C VAL A 468 -3.00 4.98 15.15
N TRP A 469 -1.82 4.54 15.64
CA TRP A 469 -1.62 4.38 17.09
C TRP A 469 -1.78 5.69 17.87
N SER A 470 -1.45 6.85 17.25
CA SER A 470 -1.69 8.16 17.89
C SER A 470 -3.16 8.41 18.22
N ASN A 471 -4.08 7.87 17.45
CA ASN A 471 -5.53 7.94 17.68
C ASN A 471 -6.03 6.85 18.64
N HIS A 472 -5.21 5.84 18.94
CA HIS A 472 -5.53 4.70 19.82
C HIS A 472 -4.39 4.46 20.84
N PRO A 473 -4.03 5.45 21.68
CA PRO A 473 -2.81 5.41 22.51
C PRO A 473 -2.84 4.37 23.63
N THR A 474 -3.96 3.72 23.88
CA THR A 474 -4.09 2.64 24.87
C THR A 474 -3.71 1.27 24.31
N CYS A 475 -3.55 1.14 22.98
CA CYS A 475 -3.15 -0.11 22.34
C CYS A 475 -1.68 -0.44 22.62
N THR A 476 -1.35 -1.71 22.64
CA THR A 476 0.02 -2.23 22.65
C THR A 476 0.55 -2.39 21.23
N GLY A 477 1.87 -2.52 21.07
CA GLY A 477 2.49 -2.77 19.77
C GLY A 477 2.03 -4.08 19.10
N GLU A 478 1.69 -5.10 19.89
CA GLU A 478 1.16 -6.36 19.38
C GLU A 478 -0.26 -6.19 18.81
N GLU A 479 -1.11 -5.45 19.51
CA GLU A 479 -2.46 -5.12 19.01
C GLU A 479 -2.43 -4.25 17.75
N ILE A 480 -1.48 -3.32 17.65
CA ILE A 480 -1.22 -2.54 16.43
C ILE A 480 -0.73 -3.44 15.29
N ARG A 481 0.20 -4.39 15.56
CA ARG A 481 0.66 -5.39 14.59
C ARG A 481 -0.50 -6.25 14.07
N ASP A 482 -1.39 -6.67 14.95
CA ASP A 482 -2.56 -7.47 14.58
C ASP A 482 -3.57 -6.65 13.77
N ALA A 483 -3.80 -5.38 14.11
CA ALA A 483 -4.66 -4.48 13.36
C ALA A 483 -4.10 -4.21 11.95
N LEU A 484 -2.79 -3.96 11.79
CA LEU A 484 -2.13 -3.82 10.49
C LEU A 484 -2.38 -5.02 9.57
N LYS A 485 -2.30 -6.25 10.12
CA LYS A 485 -2.57 -7.48 9.37
C LYS A 485 -4.05 -7.66 9.04
N ALA A 486 -4.93 -7.37 10.01
CA ALA A 486 -6.37 -7.59 9.89
C ALA A 486 -7.04 -6.69 8.86
N THR A 487 -6.44 -5.52 8.59
CA THR A 487 -7.01 -4.48 7.71
C THR A 487 -6.19 -4.25 6.44
N ALA A 488 -5.12 -5.01 6.23
CA ALA A 488 -4.35 -4.94 5.00
C ALA A 488 -5.22 -5.27 3.78
N MET A 489 -5.06 -4.51 2.72
CA MET A 489 -5.73 -4.76 1.45
C MET A 489 -5.17 -6.03 0.81
N ASP A 490 -5.99 -7.06 0.67
CA ASP A 490 -5.60 -8.33 0.04
C ASP A 490 -5.06 -8.10 -1.38
N ALA A 491 -3.84 -8.56 -1.65
CA ALA A 491 -3.16 -8.42 -2.91
C ALA A 491 -2.41 -9.72 -3.25
N GLY A 492 -2.24 -9.99 -4.53
CA GLY A 492 -1.65 -11.25 -4.98
C GLY A 492 -2.64 -12.42 -4.95
N ALA A 493 -2.29 -13.51 -4.30
CA ALA A 493 -3.19 -14.65 -4.13
C ALA A 493 -4.17 -14.37 -2.98
N THR A 494 -5.45 -14.71 -3.16
CA THR A 494 -6.50 -14.43 -2.16
C THR A 494 -6.15 -14.97 -0.77
N GLY A 495 -6.22 -14.10 0.22
CA GLY A 495 -5.82 -14.36 1.59
C GLY A 495 -4.31 -14.25 1.77
N LYS A 496 -3.79 -14.63 2.94
CA LYS A 496 -2.35 -14.55 3.21
C LYS A 496 -1.53 -15.38 2.25
N ASP A 497 -0.56 -14.76 1.58
CA ASP A 497 0.40 -15.42 0.70
C ASP A 497 1.87 -15.15 1.11
N ASP A 498 2.84 -15.78 0.40
CA ASP A 498 4.25 -15.66 0.74
C ASP A 498 4.87 -14.30 0.32
N PHE A 499 4.26 -13.57 -0.62
CA PHE A 499 4.80 -12.35 -1.20
C PHE A 499 4.28 -11.09 -0.50
N PHE A 500 2.94 -10.98 -0.39
CA PHE A 500 2.27 -9.82 0.22
C PHE A 500 2.01 -10.01 1.72
N GLY A 501 2.18 -11.23 2.25
CA GLY A 501 1.71 -11.55 3.59
C GLY A 501 0.19 -11.44 3.68
N TYR A 502 -0.32 -10.60 4.56
CA TYR A 502 -1.76 -10.28 4.66
C TYR A 502 -2.23 -9.23 3.66
N GLY A 503 -1.29 -8.54 2.97
CA GLY A 503 -1.60 -7.54 1.96
C GLY A 503 -0.88 -6.20 2.17
N ILE A 504 -1.39 -5.16 1.51
CA ILE A 504 -0.86 -3.79 1.55
C ILE A 504 -1.52 -3.03 2.70
N VAL A 505 -0.72 -2.41 3.59
CA VAL A 505 -1.23 -1.68 4.77
C VAL A 505 -2.19 -0.55 4.40
N GLN A 506 -3.25 -0.36 5.23
CA GLN A 506 -4.32 0.61 5.03
C GLN A 506 -4.62 1.37 6.32
N ALA A 507 -4.23 2.64 6.41
CA ALA A 507 -4.31 3.44 7.63
C ALA A 507 -5.76 3.78 8.01
N ALA A 508 -6.60 4.19 7.06
CA ALA A 508 -7.99 4.54 7.35
C ALA A 508 -8.79 3.32 7.77
N ASP A 509 -8.66 2.20 7.05
CA ASP A 509 -9.32 0.94 7.41
C ASP A 509 -8.87 0.44 8.79
N MET A 510 -7.58 0.60 9.13
CA MET A 510 -7.04 0.26 10.44
C MET A 510 -7.59 1.16 11.55
N ASN A 511 -7.67 2.46 11.30
CA ASN A 511 -8.23 3.42 12.26
C ASN A 511 -9.71 3.14 12.53
N ASP A 512 -10.49 2.85 11.49
CA ASP A 512 -11.90 2.47 11.59
C ASP A 512 -12.06 1.14 12.34
N TYR A 513 -11.21 0.15 12.04
CA TYR A 513 -11.22 -1.14 12.72
C TYR A 513 -10.98 -0.99 14.23
N LEU A 514 -9.96 -0.25 14.64
CA LEU A 514 -9.65 -0.02 16.05
C LEU A 514 -10.72 0.84 16.74
N THR A 515 -11.32 1.79 16.04
CA THR A 515 -12.45 2.59 16.54
C THR A 515 -13.67 1.72 16.83
N GLN A 516 -13.96 0.75 15.98
CA GLN A 516 -15.13 -0.13 16.10
C GLN A 516 -14.92 -1.28 17.08
N ASN A 517 -13.71 -1.86 17.12
CA ASN A 517 -13.42 -3.10 17.83
C ASN A 517 -12.53 -2.92 19.07
N GLY A 518 -11.95 -1.72 19.27
CA GLY A 518 -10.95 -1.48 20.30
C GLY A 518 -9.61 -2.15 19.99
N CYS A 519 -8.64 -1.98 20.85
CA CYS A 519 -7.26 -2.46 20.68
C CYS A 519 -7.17 -3.99 20.55
N ALA A 520 -7.90 -4.72 21.38
CA ALA A 520 -7.89 -6.18 21.40
C ALA A 520 -8.64 -6.84 20.23
N GLY A 521 -9.01 -6.09 19.19
CA GLY A 521 -9.65 -6.63 18.00
C GLY A 521 -10.90 -7.48 18.29
N GLY A 522 -11.67 -7.13 19.30
CA GLY A 522 -12.81 -7.92 19.75
C GLY A 522 -12.47 -9.18 20.54
N ASN A 523 -11.16 -9.47 20.73
CA ASN A 523 -10.69 -10.59 21.57
C ASN A 523 -10.05 -10.04 22.85
N GLY A 524 -10.85 -9.58 23.78
CA GLY A 524 -10.40 -9.16 25.10
C GLY A 524 -9.92 -10.35 25.93
N GLY A 525 -8.66 -10.34 26.29
CA GLY A 525 -8.12 -11.21 27.31
C GLY A 525 -6.89 -10.61 27.98
N GLY A 526 -7.06 -9.99 29.14
CA GLY A 526 -5.92 -9.52 29.94
C GLY A 526 -6.30 -8.47 30.98
N ASP A 527 -6.64 -8.96 32.13
CA ASP A 527 -6.95 -8.36 33.42
C ASP A 527 -6.06 -7.18 33.85
N ASN A 528 -6.64 -6.04 34.26
CA ASN A 528 -6.32 -5.34 35.49
C ASN A 528 -7.21 -4.11 35.75
N GLY A 529 -8.08 -4.32 36.75
CA GLY A 529 -8.33 -3.42 37.85
C GLY A 529 -8.89 -2.01 37.66
N GLY A 530 -10.21 -1.86 37.84
CA GLY A 530 -10.75 -0.78 38.63
C GLY A 530 -11.61 0.27 37.93
N GLY A 531 -12.94 0.18 38.10
CA GLY A 531 -13.81 1.34 38.01
C GLY A 531 -15.07 1.17 37.17
N ASP A 532 -16.07 0.56 37.80
CA ASP A 532 -17.48 0.48 37.46
C ASP A 532 -18.08 1.72 36.78
N THR A 533 -18.65 1.56 35.56
CA THR A 533 -19.94 2.17 35.17
C THR A 533 -20.58 1.32 34.06
N GLY A 534 -21.75 0.75 34.33
CA GLY A 534 -22.48 -0.22 33.54
C GLY A 534 -22.79 0.18 32.10
N GLY A 535 -22.45 -0.75 31.21
CA GLY A 535 -22.94 -0.81 29.84
C GLY A 535 -23.18 -2.26 29.48
N THR A 536 -24.35 -2.59 28.97
CA THR A 536 -24.77 -3.93 28.55
C THR A 536 -23.98 -4.34 27.31
N GLY A 537 -22.90 -5.15 27.48
CA GLY A 537 -22.18 -5.79 26.39
C GLY A 537 -23.00 -6.92 25.78
N ASP A 538 -22.92 -7.11 24.47
CA ASP A 538 -23.52 -8.26 23.79
C ASP A 538 -22.69 -9.53 24.09
N LEU A 539 -23.39 -10.66 24.30
CA LEU A 539 -22.76 -11.97 24.55
C LEU A 539 -21.85 -12.38 23.38
N THR A 540 -20.57 -12.58 23.66
CA THR A 540 -19.55 -12.94 22.68
C THR A 540 -19.19 -14.44 22.74
N LEU A 541 -18.75 -15.03 21.60
CA LEU A 541 -18.33 -16.42 21.50
C LEU A 541 -17.10 -16.56 20.61
N THR A 542 -16.11 -17.33 21.06
CA THR A 542 -15.01 -17.84 20.24
C THR A 542 -15.06 -19.36 20.18
N ALA A 543 -14.61 -19.96 19.06
CA ALA A 543 -14.60 -21.41 18.88
C ALA A 543 -13.31 -21.83 18.16
N THR A 544 -12.54 -22.74 18.78
CA THR A 544 -11.28 -23.24 18.23
C THR A 544 -11.34 -24.75 18.00
N GLY A 545 -11.23 -25.17 16.73
CA GLY A 545 -11.23 -26.58 16.34
C GLY A 545 -9.84 -27.20 16.35
N TYR A 546 -9.72 -28.42 16.90
CA TYR A 546 -8.48 -29.19 16.88
C TYR A 546 -8.74 -30.70 16.87
N LYS A 547 -7.70 -31.52 16.62
CA LYS A 547 -7.83 -32.97 16.58
C LYS A 547 -6.94 -33.65 17.64
N VAL A 548 -7.55 -34.50 18.46
CA VAL A 548 -6.83 -35.36 19.42
C VAL A 548 -6.86 -36.79 18.89
N LYS A 549 -5.71 -37.35 18.55
CA LYS A 549 -5.58 -38.69 17.94
C LYS A 549 -6.47 -38.87 16.70
N GLY A 550 -6.66 -37.80 15.93
CA GLY A 550 -7.48 -37.77 14.72
C GLY A 550 -8.98 -37.56 14.96
N THR A 551 -9.44 -37.45 16.20
CA THR A 551 -10.83 -37.13 16.58
C THR A 551 -11.00 -35.66 16.81
N GLN A 552 -12.04 -35.07 16.22
CA GLN A 552 -12.36 -33.65 16.25
C GLN A 552 -12.84 -33.22 17.64
N ARG A 553 -12.38 -32.05 18.07
CA ARG A 553 -12.82 -31.34 19.27
C ARG A 553 -12.92 -29.87 18.97
N VAL A 554 -13.81 -29.16 19.65
CA VAL A 554 -13.94 -27.71 19.59
C VAL A 554 -13.98 -27.15 21.01
N ASP A 555 -13.03 -26.29 21.34
CA ASP A 555 -13.07 -25.50 22.56
C ASP A 555 -13.82 -24.20 22.27
N LEU A 556 -14.84 -23.93 23.07
CA LEU A 556 -15.68 -22.76 23.05
C LEU A 556 -15.34 -21.89 24.26
N SER A 557 -15.24 -20.59 24.05
CA SER A 557 -15.11 -19.60 25.12
C SER A 557 -16.05 -18.44 24.87
N TRP A 558 -16.74 -17.95 25.92
CA TRP A 558 -17.68 -16.84 25.83
C TRP A 558 -17.50 -15.85 26.98
N ALA A 559 -17.94 -14.61 26.75
CA ALA A 559 -17.98 -13.54 27.74
C ALA A 559 -19.31 -12.80 27.68
N ASP A 560 -19.58 -12.01 28.73
CA ASP A 560 -20.72 -11.13 28.86
C ASP A 560 -22.10 -11.79 28.96
N ALA A 561 -22.16 -13.11 29.19
CA ALA A 561 -23.40 -13.78 29.59
C ALA A 561 -23.77 -13.39 31.05
N THR A 562 -24.98 -12.95 31.25
CA THR A 562 -25.48 -12.50 32.58
C THR A 562 -26.26 -13.57 33.33
N SER A 563 -26.70 -14.63 32.64
CA SER A 563 -27.40 -15.77 33.22
C SER A 563 -26.46 -16.71 33.97
N SER A 564 -26.95 -17.45 34.95
CA SER A 564 -26.18 -18.45 35.69
C SER A 564 -25.80 -19.67 34.83
N ASN A 565 -26.54 -19.96 33.77
CA ASN A 565 -26.33 -21.03 32.83
C ASN A 565 -26.48 -20.56 31.40
N VAL A 566 -25.77 -21.22 30.49
CA VAL A 566 -25.86 -20.98 29.06
C VAL A 566 -26.17 -22.26 28.29
N ASP A 567 -26.87 -22.12 27.17
CA ASP A 567 -27.14 -23.18 26.22
C ASP A 567 -26.15 -23.10 25.07
N VAL A 568 -25.37 -24.16 24.85
CA VAL A 568 -24.41 -24.29 23.76
C VAL A 568 -25.09 -24.95 22.58
N TYR A 569 -25.07 -24.28 21.44
CA TYR A 569 -25.62 -24.76 20.17
C TYR A 569 -24.53 -25.21 19.22
N ARG A 570 -24.78 -26.30 18.48
CA ARG A 570 -24.04 -26.71 17.29
C ARG A 570 -25.01 -26.98 16.16
N ASP A 571 -24.79 -26.35 15.03
CA ASP A 571 -25.63 -26.45 13.81
C ASP A 571 -27.13 -26.22 14.12
N GLY A 572 -27.42 -25.24 14.99
CA GLY A 572 -28.76 -24.85 15.40
C GLY A 572 -29.41 -25.74 16.47
N ASN A 573 -28.72 -26.76 16.97
CA ASN A 573 -29.24 -27.68 18.01
C ASN A 573 -28.49 -27.49 19.32
N VAL A 574 -29.21 -27.43 20.43
CA VAL A 574 -28.60 -27.39 21.77
C VAL A 574 -27.86 -28.71 22.01
N ILE A 575 -26.55 -28.63 22.26
CA ILE A 575 -25.69 -29.78 22.57
C ILE A 575 -25.35 -29.88 24.06
N ALA A 576 -25.45 -28.77 24.78
CA ALA A 576 -25.26 -28.72 26.23
C ALA A 576 -25.96 -27.50 26.83
N THR A 577 -26.41 -27.65 28.11
CA THR A 577 -26.68 -26.55 29.00
C THR A 577 -25.65 -26.63 30.12
N THR A 578 -24.83 -25.61 30.31
CA THR A 578 -23.72 -25.60 31.25
C THR A 578 -23.72 -24.38 32.15
N ALA A 579 -22.98 -24.42 33.25
CA ALA A 579 -22.74 -23.22 34.05
C ALA A 579 -22.09 -22.11 33.19
N ASN A 580 -22.39 -20.85 33.47
CA ASN A 580 -21.76 -19.71 32.83
C ASN A 580 -20.37 -19.47 33.45
N ASP A 581 -19.43 -20.37 33.13
CA ASP A 581 -18.02 -20.33 33.56
C ASP A 581 -17.09 -19.86 32.43
N GLY A 582 -17.67 -19.47 31.28
CA GLY A 582 -16.96 -18.89 30.16
C GLY A 582 -16.34 -19.90 29.19
N ALA A 583 -16.47 -21.23 29.40
CA ALA A 583 -15.85 -22.22 28.55
C ALA A 583 -16.62 -23.54 28.43
N TYR A 584 -16.51 -24.20 27.27
CA TYR A 584 -17.03 -25.55 27.03
C TYR A 584 -16.23 -26.27 25.94
N THR A 585 -15.91 -27.56 26.13
CA THR A 585 -15.28 -28.38 25.10
C THR A 585 -16.29 -29.35 24.48
N ASP A 586 -16.57 -29.20 23.19
CA ASP A 586 -17.36 -30.16 22.43
C ASP A 586 -16.47 -31.26 21.85
N ALA A 587 -16.65 -32.48 22.33
CA ALA A 587 -15.98 -33.69 21.82
C ALA A 587 -16.86 -34.34 20.74
N LEU A 588 -16.65 -34.02 19.48
CA LEU A 588 -17.47 -34.47 18.35
C LEU A 588 -17.40 -35.98 18.11
N ASN A 589 -16.32 -36.66 18.56
CA ASN A 589 -16.06 -38.09 18.36
C ASN A 589 -16.04 -38.51 16.86
N VAL A 590 -15.81 -37.60 15.94
CA VAL A 590 -15.73 -37.80 14.50
C VAL A 590 -14.29 -37.66 14.03
N LYS A 591 -13.89 -38.41 12.99
CA LYS A 591 -12.59 -38.34 12.31
C LYS A 591 -12.78 -37.80 10.90
N GLY A 592 -11.72 -37.23 10.33
CA GLY A 592 -11.75 -36.66 8.97
C GLY A 592 -12.02 -35.15 8.97
N GLY A 593 -12.54 -34.61 7.85
CA GLY A 593 -12.97 -33.22 7.71
C GLY A 593 -14.40 -33.01 8.19
N GLY A 594 -14.79 -31.75 8.40
CA GLY A 594 -16.17 -31.35 8.76
C GLY A 594 -16.24 -29.85 8.98
N SER A 595 -17.44 -29.30 8.90
CA SER A 595 -17.71 -27.89 9.23
C SER A 595 -18.90 -27.85 10.18
N TYR A 596 -18.79 -27.05 11.24
CA TYR A 596 -19.81 -26.94 12.30
C TYR A 596 -19.96 -25.47 12.66
N SER A 597 -21.20 -25.06 12.94
CA SER A 597 -21.54 -23.72 13.40
C SER A 597 -21.92 -23.74 14.86
N TYR A 598 -21.29 -22.90 15.67
CA TYR A 598 -21.53 -22.80 17.12
C TYR A 598 -22.15 -21.47 17.50
N GLN A 599 -23.01 -21.50 18.53
CA GLN A 599 -23.61 -20.33 19.16
C GLN A 599 -23.82 -20.63 20.65
N VAL A 600 -23.70 -19.62 21.49
CA VAL A 600 -24.03 -19.70 22.92
C VAL A 600 -25.15 -18.73 23.22
N CYS A 601 -26.17 -19.19 23.94
CA CYS A 601 -27.31 -18.38 24.35
C CYS A 601 -27.50 -18.43 25.87
N GLU A 602 -27.99 -17.38 26.45
CA GLU A 602 -28.42 -17.38 27.85
C GLU A 602 -29.64 -18.27 28.03
N THR A 603 -29.54 -19.24 28.94
CA THR A 603 -30.61 -20.24 29.14
C THR A 603 -31.96 -19.58 29.47
N GLY A 604 -32.96 -19.92 28.64
CA GLY A 604 -34.34 -19.43 28.81
C GLY A 604 -34.58 -18.01 28.30
N THR A 605 -33.62 -17.42 27.58
CA THR A 605 -33.75 -16.08 26.95
C THR A 605 -33.57 -16.16 25.43
N THR A 606 -33.69 -15.04 24.75
CA THR A 606 -33.37 -14.88 23.32
C THR A 606 -32.01 -14.23 23.09
N THR A 607 -31.24 -13.96 24.16
CA THR A 607 -29.93 -13.35 24.10
C THR A 607 -28.90 -14.42 23.73
N CYS A 608 -28.32 -14.28 22.55
CA CYS A 608 -27.35 -15.22 22.00
C CYS A 608 -26.12 -14.48 21.43
N SER A 609 -24.98 -15.15 21.44
CA SER A 609 -23.80 -14.68 20.70
C SER A 609 -24.02 -14.67 19.19
N ALA A 610 -23.15 -14.01 18.45
CA ALA A 610 -22.99 -14.29 17.02
C ALA A 610 -22.62 -15.77 16.80
N SER A 611 -22.94 -16.30 15.61
CA SER A 611 -22.61 -17.68 15.26
C SER A 611 -21.18 -17.77 14.73
N VAL A 612 -20.38 -18.73 15.23
CA VAL A 612 -18.98 -18.95 14.85
C VAL A 612 -18.83 -20.28 14.13
N SER A 613 -18.19 -20.28 12.96
CA SER A 613 -17.97 -21.50 12.17
C SER A 613 -16.58 -22.08 12.41
N VAL A 614 -16.50 -23.41 12.55
CA VAL A 614 -15.24 -24.17 12.70
C VAL A 614 -15.14 -25.21 11.60
N VAL A 615 -14.02 -25.23 10.89
CA VAL A 615 -13.71 -26.18 9.79
C VAL A 615 -12.53 -27.07 10.17
N PHE A 616 -12.60 -28.39 9.91
CA PHE A 616 -11.57 -29.39 10.22
C PHE A 616 -10.89 -29.98 8.98
#